data_e50cd63be761393e0c2c7918ddc0cf24
#
_entry.id   e50cd63be761393e0c2c7918ddc0cf24
#
_cell.length_a   1.000
_cell.length_b   1.000
_cell.length_c   1.000
_cell.angle_alpha   90.00
_cell.angle_beta   90.00
_cell.angle_gamma   90.00
#
_symmetry.space_group_name_H-M   'P 1'
#
loop_
_entity.id
_entity.type
_entity.pdbx_description
1 polymer ?
#
loop_
_entity_poly.entity_id
_entity_poly.type
_entity_poly.pdbx_seq_one_letter_code
_entity_poly.pdbx_strand_id
1 'polypeptide(L)'
;MRQSPADIVREYGPFPGVDQVHGVSYDGQHVWFASGDTLHALDPANGQVLRSIDVAAHAGTAYDGKHLYQLAEDRIQKIDPESGRVLATIPSPGHGADSGLAWAEGTLWVGQYRDRKIHQIDPETGEILRTIESNRFVTGVTWVDGELWHATLEGGESEVRRVDPESGEVLERIEMPTGVGVSGLESDGGDRFFCGGGKSGKVRAVRRPKRS
;
A
#
# COMPACT_ATOMS: atom_id res chain seq x y z
N MET A 1 8.35 17.72 -14.01
CA MET A 1 8.07 16.99 -12.77
C MET A 1 7.63 17.98 -11.69
N ARG A 2 6.47 17.76 -11.07
CA ARG A 2 5.95 18.57 -9.96
C ARG A 2 6.48 18.04 -8.64
N GLN A 3 6.78 18.93 -7.68
CA GLN A 3 7.28 18.56 -6.35
C GLN A 3 6.59 19.41 -5.28
N SER A 4 6.19 18.78 -4.18
CA SER A 4 5.53 19.45 -3.06
C SER A 4 5.84 18.76 -1.74
N PRO A 5 5.83 19.48 -0.60
CA PRO A 5 5.86 18.85 0.70
C PRO A 5 4.53 18.12 0.96
N ALA A 6 4.58 17.06 1.77
CA ALA A 6 3.40 16.34 2.21
C ALA A 6 2.55 17.18 3.16
N ASP A 7 1.24 17.18 2.93
CA ASP A 7 0.25 17.74 3.85
C ASP A 7 -0.40 16.59 4.62
N ILE A 8 0.12 16.30 5.83
CA ILE A 8 -0.43 15.28 6.71
C ILE A 8 -1.64 15.88 7.42
N VAL A 9 -2.83 15.45 7.03
CA VAL A 9 -4.09 16.00 7.54
C VAL A 9 -4.61 15.29 8.77
N ARG A 10 -4.14 14.05 9.03
CA ARG A 10 -4.49 13.28 10.22
C ARG A 10 -3.50 12.15 10.48
N GLU A 11 -3.34 11.83 11.78
CA GLU A 11 -2.63 10.65 12.24
C GLU A 11 -3.55 9.76 13.07
N TYR A 12 -3.39 8.43 12.93
CA TYR A 12 -4.10 7.40 13.67
C TYR A 12 -3.07 6.53 14.40
N GLY A 13 -3.39 6.14 15.63
CA GLY A 13 -2.47 5.33 16.43
C GLY A 13 -1.44 6.18 17.20
N PRO A 14 -0.38 5.54 17.76
CA PRO A 14 -0.12 4.09 17.68
C PRO A 14 -1.24 3.26 18.29
N PHE A 15 -1.37 2.00 17.83
CA PHE A 15 -2.45 1.11 18.25
C PHE A 15 -1.94 0.09 19.26
N PRO A 16 -2.73 -0.26 20.30
CA PRO A 16 -2.34 -1.29 21.28
C PRO A 16 -2.06 -2.63 20.59
N GLY A 17 -0.91 -3.24 20.91
CA GLY A 17 -0.50 -4.53 20.38
C GLY A 17 0.02 -4.50 18.93
N VAL A 18 0.20 -3.33 18.34
CA VAL A 18 0.74 -3.14 17.00
C VAL A 18 2.15 -2.55 17.08
N ASP A 19 3.16 -3.35 16.80
CA ASP A 19 4.55 -2.91 16.79
C ASP A 19 4.92 -2.16 15.51
N GLN A 20 4.39 -2.63 14.37
CA GLN A 20 4.63 -2.03 13.06
C GLN A 20 3.35 -2.06 12.21
N VAL A 21 3.18 -1.03 11.39
CA VAL A 21 2.20 -1.00 10.31
C VAL A 21 2.93 -1.24 9.00
N HIS A 22 2.50 -2.27 8.25
CA HIS A 22 3.03 -2.62 6.93
C HIS A 22 2.17 -2.04 5.81
N GLY A 23 1.43 -2.89 5.10
CA GLY A 23 0.54 -2.46 4.04
C GLY A 23 -0.74 -1.80 4.55
N VAL A 24 -1.35 -0.98 3.72
CA VAL A 24 -2.66 -0.39 3.96
C VAL A 24 -3.52 -0.50 2.71
N SER A 25 -4.84 -0.63 2.92
CA SER A 25 -5.85 -0.60 1.88
C SER A 25 -7.11 0.11 2.36
N TYR A 26 -8.05 0.37 1.46
CA TYR A 26 -9.30 1.06 1.77
C TYR A 26 -10.47 0.38 1.06
N ASP A 27 -11.51 0.02 1.79
CA ASP A 27 -12.67 -0.69 1.25
C ASP A 27 -13.87 0.22 0.94
N GLY A 28 -13.66 1.54 1.01
CA GLY A 28 -14.70 2.56 0.86
C GLY A 28 -15.29 3.03 2.19
N GLN A 29 -15.04 2.31 3.29
CA GLN A 29 -15.51 2.64 4.64
C GLN A 29 -14.40 2.57 5.68
N HIS A 30 -13.56 1.54 5.59
CA HIS A 30 -12.51 1.25 6.57
C HIS A 30 -11.13 1.24 5.92
N VAL A 31 -10.16 1.70 6.68
CA VAL A 31 -8.74 1.52 6.34
C VAL A 31 -8.29 0.19 6.92
N TRP A 32 -7.88 -0.72 6.06
CA TRP A 32 -7.25 -1.97 6.46
C TRP A 32 -5.75 -1.79 6.56
N PHE A 33 -5.15 -2.21 7.65
CA PHE A 33 -3.69 -2.20 7.79
C PHE A 33 -3.15 -3.52 8.32
N ALA A 34 -1.98 -3.88 7.81
CA ALA A 34 -1.28 -5.13 8.14
C ALA A 34 -0.27 -4.90 9.25
N SER A 35 -0.20 -5.83 10.20
CA SER A 35 0.71 -5.75 11.35
C SER A 35 1.50 -7.04 11.63
N GLY A 36 1.79 -7.84 10.59
CA GLY A 36 2.51 -9.11 10.70
C GLY A 36 1.59 -10.32 10.68
N ASP A 37 0.84 -10.58 11.75
CA ASP A 37 -0.05 -11.73 11.87
C ASP A 37 -1.53 -11.36 11.85
N THR A 38 -1.83 -10.08 11.60
CA THR A 38 -3.20 -9.57 11.71
C THR A 38 -3.45 -8.46 10.70
N LEU A 39 -4.63 -8.46 10.10
CA LEU A 39 -5.23 -7.33 9.39
C LEU A 39 -6.23 -6.63 10.31
N HIS A 40 -6.12 -5.33 10.45
CA HIS A 40 -7.01 -4.51 11.27
C HIS A 40 -7.85 -3.59 10.40
N ALA A 41 -9.14 -3.48 10.71
CA ALA A 41 -10.06 -2.53 10.09
C ALA A 41 -10.22 -1.30 11.00
N LEU A 42 -9.76 -0.16 10.50
CA LEU A 42 -9.77 1.14 11.17
C LEU A 42 -10.90 2.00 10.61
N ASP A 43 -11.71 2.59 11.48
CA ASP A 43 -12.65 3.64 11.07
C ASP A 43 -11.90 4.98 10.93
N PRO A 44 -11.74 5.53 9.71
CA PRO A 44 -11.02 6.77 9.51
C PRO A 44 -11.74 8.01 10.07
N ALA A 45 -13.01 7.92 10.43
CA ALA A 45 -13.75 9.02 11.02
C ALA A 45 -13.36 9.28 12.48
N ASN A 46 -13.13 8.20 13.26
CA ASN A 46 -12.85 8.31 14.70
C ASN A 46 -11.52 7.67 15.15
N GLY A 47 -10.83 6.96 14.26
CA GLY A 47 -9.56 6.31 14.58
C GLY A 47 -9.65 5.01 15.35
N GLN A 48 -10.85 4.43 15.48
CA GLN A 48 -11.05 3.18 16.21
C GLN A 48 -10.81 1.96 15.32
N VAL A 49 -10.11 0.96 15.86
CA VAL A 49 -10.03 -0.37 15.25
C VAL A 49 -11.31 -1.14 15.61
N LEU A 50 -12.12 -1.42 14.59
CA LEU A 50 -13.45 -2.02 14.77
C LEU A 50 -13.41 -3.55 14.79
N ARG A 51 -12.47 -4.14 14.03
CA ARG A 51 -12.30 -5.59 13.94
C ARG A 51 -10.93 -5.95 13.40
N SER A 52 -10.56 -7.20 13.57
CA SER A 52 -9.29 -7.75 13.10
C SER A 52 -9.50 -9.14 12.52
N ILE A 53 -8.64 -9.51 11.57
CA ILE A 53 -8.58 -10.84 10.96
C ILE A 53 -7.21 -11.42 11.27
N ASP A 54 -7.17 -12.59 11.90
CA ASP A 54 -5.95 -13.33 12.15
C ASP A 54 -5.50 -14.01 10.84
N VAL A 55 -4.53 -13.43 10.18
CA VAL A 55 -3.96 -13.89 8.91
C VAL A 55 -2.56 -13.31 8.76
N ALA A 56 -1.66 -14.07 8.14
CA ALA A 56 -0.34 -13.55 7.82
C ALA A 56 -0.44 -12.28 6.96
N ALA A 57 0.13 -11.19 7.44
CA ALA A 57 -0.02 -9.86 6.87
C ALA A 57 1.32 -9.09 6.97
N HIS A 58 2.30 -9.51 6.15
CA HIS A 58 3.68 -9.09 6.31
C HIS A 58 4.05 -7.85 5.49
N ALA A 59 3.27 -7.51 4.47
CA ALA A 59 3.56 -6.41 3.55
C ALA A 59 2.28 -5.81 2.97
N GLY A 60 2.26 -5.49 1.68
CA GLY A 60 1.18 -4.79 1.00
C GLY A 60 -0.20 -5.44 1.09
N THR A 61 -1.21 -4.60 1.11
CA THR A 61 -2.63 -4.95 1.14
C THR A 61 -3.35 -4.22 0.02
N ALA A 62 -4.28 -4.89 -0.67
CA ALA A 62 -5.13 -4.29 -1.70
C ALA A 62 -6.59 -4.75 -1.56
N TYR A 63 -7.51 -4.03 -2.22
CA TYR A 63 -8.94 -4.33 -2.22
C TYR A 63 -9.51 -4.19 -3.63
N ASP A 64 -10.24 -5.20 -4.12
CA ASP A 64 -10.78 -5.24 -5.48
C ASP A 64 -12.25 -4.79 -5.58
N GLY A 65 -12.81 -4.25 -4.50
CA GLY A 65 -14.23 -3.92 -4.37
C GLY A 65 -15.04 -5.02 -3.69
N LYS A 66 -14.45 -6.19 -3.45
CA LYS A 66 -15.10 -7.32 -2.79
C LYS A 66 -14.18 -8.11 -1.85
N HIS A 67 -12.93 -8.32 -2.27
CA HIS A 67 -11.94 -9.12 -1.54
C HIS A 67 -10.71 -8.30 -1.19
N LEU A 68 -10.09 -8.67 -0.07
CA LEU A 68 -8.74 -8.20 0.27
C LEU A 68 -7.70 -9.12 -0.37
N TYR A 69 -6.59 -8.52 -0.79
CA TYR A 69 -5.39 -9.21 -1.20
C TYR A 69 -4.27 -8.83 -0.24
N GLN A 70 -3.54 -9.82 0.27
CA GLN A 70 -2.51 -9.59 1.28
C GLN A 70 -1.22 -10.32 0.92
N LEU A 71 -0.12 -9.57 0.82
CA LEU A 71 1.22 -10.13 0.72
C LEU A 71 1.63 -10.78 2.05
N ALA A 72 2.03 -12.04 1.96
CA ALA A 72 2.50 -12.82 3.08
C ALA A 72 3.63 -13.76 2.62
N GLU A 73 4.87 -13.42 2.99
CA GLU A 73 6.05 -14.16 2.57
C GLU A 73 6.17 -14.24 1.03
N ASP A 74 6.05 -15.42 0.46
CA ASP A 74 6.20 -15.72 -0.96
C ASP A 74 4.88 -15.82 -1.74
N ARG A 75 3.77 -15.38 -1.13
CA ARG A 75 2.42 -15.50 -1.70
C ARG A 75 1.58 -14.26 -1.50
N ILE A 76 0.56 -14.14 -2.33
CA ILE A 76 -0.54 -13.19 -2.17
C ILE A 76 -1.79 -13.99 -1.81
N GLN A 77 -2.41 -13.65 -0.69
CA GLN A 77 -3.64 -14.28 -0.22
C GLN A 77 -4.84 -13.45 -0.65
N LYS A 78 -5.83 -14.10 -1.27
CA LYS A 78 -7.16 -13.52 -1.51
C LYS A 78 -8.05 -13.86 -0.33
N ILE A 79 -8.59 -12.83 0.34
CA ILE A 79 -9.27 -12.98 1.62
C ILE A 79 -10.69 -12.43 1.52
N ASP A 80 -11.65 -13.19 2.05
CA ASP A 80 -13.00 -12.68 2.30
C ASP A 80 -12.96 -11.75 3.53
N PRO A 81 -13.24 -10.45 3.37
CA PRO A 81 -13.13 -9.49 4.48
C PRO A 81 -14.18 -9.72 5.58
N GLU A 82 -15.29 -10.40 5.30
CA GLU A 82 -16.32 -10.67 6.31
C GLU A 82 -15.95 -11.85 7.19
N SER A 83 -15.59 -12.98 6.58
CA SER A 83 -15.26 -14.22 7.31
C SER A 83 -13.80 -14.31 7.74
N GLY A 84 -12.91 -13.54 7.11
CA GLY A 84 -11.47 -13.66 7.30
C GLY A 84 -10.83 -14.87 6.63
N ARG A 85 -11.59 -15.62 5.83
CA ARG A 85 -11.09 -16.84 5.16
C ARG A 85 -10.20 -16.50 3.98
N VAL A 86 -9.09 -17.22 3.88
CA VAL A 86 -8.26 -17.22 2.66
C VAL A 86 -8.96 -18.08 1.61
N LEU A 87 -9.39 -17.46 0.53
CA LEU A 87 -10.14 -18.11 -0.56
C LEU A 87 -9.22 -18.70 -1.62
N ALA A 88 -8.08 -18.06 -1.87
CA ALA A 88 -7.08 -18.45 -2.84
C ALA A 88 -5.72 -17.89 -2.47
N THR A 89 -4.67 -18.51 -2.98
CA THR A 89 -3.30 -18.01 -2.90
C THR A 89 -2.68 -17.99 -4.28
N ILE A 90 -1.91 -16.95 -4.56
CA ILE A 90 -1.13 -16.79 -5.79
C ILE A 90 0.35 -16.63 -5.43
N PRO A 91 1.29 -17.15 -6.24
CA PRO A 91 2.69 -16.88 -6.01
C PRO A 91 2.98 -15.38 -6.17
N SER A 92 3.76 -14.81 -5.27
CA SER A 92 4.22 -13.43 -5.41
C SER A 92 5.46 -13.36 -6.31
N PRO A 93 5.62 -12.29 -7.12
CA PRO A 93 6.70 -12.22 -8.10
C PRO A 93 8.10 -12.13 -7.47
N GLY A 94 8.20 -11.60 -6.25
CA GLY A 94 9.47 -11.39 -5.56
C GLY A 94 9.86 -12.48 -4.58
N HIS A 95 9.10 -13.55 -4.47
CA HIS A 95 9.40 -14.70 -3.58
C HIS A 95 9.77 -14.30 -2.14
N GLY A 96 9.01 -13.37 -1.56
CA GLY A 96 9.23 -12.86 -0.20
C GLY A 96 9.94 -11.50 -0.14
N ALA A 97 10.31 -10.92 -1.27
CA ALA A 97 10.91 -9.58 -1.36
C ALA A 97 9.90 -8.49 -1.76
N ASP A 98 8.62 -8.82 -1.82
CA ASP A 98 7.56 -7.89 -2.21
C ASP A 98 7.15 -6.98 -1.04
N SER A 99 6.81 -5.73 -1.35
CA SER A 99 6.56 -4.70 -0.34
C SER A 99 5.19 -4.06 -0.44
N GLY A 100 4.76 -3.66 -1.63
CA GLY A 100 3.51 -2.95 -1.86
C GLY A 100 2.55 -3.74 -2.73
N LEU A 101 1.25 -3.45 -2.62
CA LEU A 101 0.21 -4.12 -3.38
C LEU A 101 -0.91 -3.14 -3.68
N ALA A 102 -1.38 -3.12 -4.94
CA ALA A 102 -2.52 -2.33 -5.37
C ALA A 102 -3.39 -3.10 -6.36
N TRP A 103 -4.70 -2.91 -6.26
CA TRP A 103 -5.66 -3.36 -7.27
C TRP A 103 -5.86 -2.28 -8.32
N ALA A 104 -5.80 -2.64 -9.58
CA ALA A 104 -5.95 -1.71 -10.69
C ALA A 104 -6.60 -2.40 -11.90
N GLU A 105 -7.84 -2.07 -12.18
CA GLU A 105 -8.50 -2.44 -13.45
C GLU A 105 -8.41 -3.94 -13.78
N GLY A 106 -8.65 -4.79 -12.78
CA GLY A 106 -8.61 -6.24 -12.95
C GLY A 106 -7.23 -6.88 -12.85
N THR A 107 -6.22 -6.12 -12.45
CA THR A 107 -4.85 -6.59 -12.20
C THR A 107 -4.32 -6.16 -10.84
N LEU A 108 -3.21 -6.74 -10.42
CA LEU A 108 -2.47 -6.32 -9.24
C LEU A 108 -1.15 -5.68 -9.65
N TRP A 109 -0.78 -4.61 -8.95
CA TRP A 109 0.55 -4.02 -9.00
C TRP A 109 1.30 -4.37 -7.72
N VAL A 110 2.49 -4.93 -7.84
CA VAL A 110 3.30 -5.44 -6.74
C VAL A 110 4.63 -4.73 -6.70
N GLY A 111 4.89 -3.99 -5.62
CA GLY A 111 6.17 -3.34 -5.40
C GLY A 111 7.21 -4.29 -4.81
N GLN A 112 8.46 -4.14 -5.23
CA GLN A 112 9.62 -4.84 -4.68
C GLN A 112 10.59 -3.82 -4.08
N TYR A 113 10.87 -3.97 -2.79
CA TYR A 113 11.68 -3.02 -2.05
C TYR A 113 13.12 -2.97 -2.58
N ARG A 114 13.87 -4.06 -2.42
CA ARG A 114 15.31 -4.10 -2.75
C ARG A 114 15.59 -4.04 -4.24
N ASP A 115 14.74 -4.66 -5.03
CA ASP A 115 14.92 -4.72 -6.49
C ASP A 115 14.48 -3.44 -7.19
N ARG A 116 13.82 -2.52 -6.45
CA ARG A 116 13.37 -1.22 -6.97
C ARG A 116 12.49 -1.38 -8.21
N LYS A 117 11.55 -2.32 -8.15
CA LYS A 117 10.65 -2.65 -9.26
C LYS A 117 9.19 -2.62 -8.82
N ILE A 118 8.32 -2.45 -9.79
CA ILE A 118 6.88 -2.65 -9.61
C ILE A 118 6.41 -3.52 -10.76
N HIS A 119 5.78 -4.65 -10.44
CA HIS A 119 5.23 -5.59 -11.42
C HIS A 119 3.72 -5.44 -11.48
N GLN A 120 3.17 -5.40 -12.69
CA GLN A 120 1.76 -5.66 -12.93
C GLN A 120 1.61 -7.16 -13.16
N ILE A 121 0.72 -7.80 -12.41
CA ILE A 121 0.51 -9.24 -12.48
C ILE A 121 -0.96 -9.60 -12.72
N ASP A 122 -1.17 -10.76 -13.30
CA ASP A 122 -2.48 -11.40 -13.36
C ASP A 122 -2.88 -11.88 -11.95
N PRO A 123 -4.06 -11.50 -11.42
CA PRO A 123 -4.46 -11.82 -10.05
C PRO A 123 -4.89 -13.27 -9.84
N GLU A 124 -5.05 -14.06 -10.89
CA GLU A 124 -5.40 -15.48 -10.80
C GLU A 124 -4.17 -16.38 -10.90
N THR A 125 -3.20 -16.02 -11.74
CA THR A 125 -2.03 -16.86 -12.05
C THR A 125 -0.73 -16.37 -11.40
N GLY A 126 -0.65 -15.06 -11.09
CA GLY A 126 0.60 -14.43 -10.65
C GLY A 126 1.56 -14.13 -11.80
N GLU A 127 1.17 -14.34 -13.06
CA GLU A 127 2.00 -14.06 -14.23
C GLU A 127 2.32 -12.55 -14.28
N ILE A 128 3.59 -12.24 -14.52
CA ILE A 128 4.04 -10.85 -14.70
C ILE A 128 3.66 -10.38 -16.11
N LEU A 129 2.78 -9.37 -16.15
CA LEU A 129 2.31 -8.74 -17.40
C LEU A 129 3.21 -7.58 -17.81
N ARG A 130 3.77 -6.87 -16.85
CA ARG A 130 4.59 -5.67 -17.04
C ARG A 130 5.50 -5.45 -15.85
N THR A 131 6.67 -4.86 -16.10
CA THR A 131 7.61 -4.42 -15.04
C THR A 131 8.05 -3.00 -15.33
N ILE A 132 8.01 -2.16 -14.31
CA ILE A 132 8.63 -0.83 -14.32
C ILE A 132 9.70 -0.74 -13.24
N GLU A 133 10.69 0.11 -13.45
CA GLU A 133 11.80 0.31 -12.52
C GLU A 133 11.66 1.63 -11.77
N SER A 134 12.14 1.64 -10.53
CA SER A 134 12.27 2.82 -9.70
C SER A 134 13.74 3.07 -9.40
N ASN A 135 14.14 4.32 -9.27
CA ASN A 135 15.48 4.66 -8.82
C ASN A 135 15.64 4.68 -7.28
N ARG A 136 14.58 4.32 -6.55
CA ARG A 136 14.55 4.24 -5.07
C ARG A 136 13.86 2.95 -4.62
N PHE A 137 14.11 2.56 -3.38
CA PHE A 137 13.41 1.42 -2.76
C PHE A 137 11.90 1.67 -2.72
N VAL A 138 11.14 0.75 -3.30
CA VAL A 138 9.66 0.83 -3.36
C VAL A 138 9.06 0.24 -2.10
N THR A 139 8.13 0.96 -1.47
CA THR A 139 7.41 0.50 -0.28
C THR A 139 5.94 0.23 -0.57
N GLY A 140 5.08 1.25 -0.58
CA GLY A 140 3.65 1.11 -0.87
C GLY A 140 3.33 1.40 -2.34
N VAL A 141 2.22 0.84 -2.82
CA VAL A 141 1.71 1.06 -4.19
C VAL A 141 0.22 1.30 -4.11
N THR A 142 -0.31 2.23 -4.90
CA THR A 142 -1.75 2.44 -5.07
C THR A 142 -2.09 2.89 -6.50
N TRP A 143 -3.35 2.68 -6.87
CA TRP A 143 -3.91 3.10 -8.16
C TRP A 143 -5.17 3.91 -7.93
N VAL A 144 -5.24 5.09 -8.54
CA VAL A 144 -6.40 5.96 -8.44
C VAL A 144 -6.54 6.83 -9.69
N ASP A 145 -7.75 6.93 -10.24
CA ASP A 145 -8.08 7.76 -11.40
C ASP A 145 -7.19 7.51 -12.63
N GLY A 146 -6.81 6.24 -12.87
CA GLY A 146 -5.91 5.89 -13.96
C GLY A 146 -4.44 6.24 -13.71
N GLU A 147 -4.06 6.55 -12.47
CA GLU A 147 -2.71 6.94 -12.08
C GLU A 147 -2.08 5.91 -11.15
N LEU A 148 -0.84 5.55 -11.45
CA LEU A 148 -0.02 4.72 -10.58
C LEU A 148 0.78 5.61 -9.63
N TRP A 149 0.61 5.37 -8.33
CA TRP A 149 1.36 6.01 -7.28
C TRP A 149 2.11 4.97 -6.46
N HIS A 150 3.31 5.30 -6.04
CA HIS A 150 4.04 4.47 -5.09
C HIS A 150 4.82 5.30 -4.09
N ALA A 151 5.07 4.71 -2.93
CA ALA A 151 5.94 5.29 -1.92
C ALA A 151 7.35 4.72 -2.03
N THR A 152 8.30 5.46 -1.51
CA THR A 152 9.72 5.05 -1.44
C THR A 152 10.27 5.30 -0.05
N LEU A 153 11.34 4.57 0.28
CA LEU A 153 12.15 4.83 1.46
C LEU A 153 13.63 4.69 1.08
N GLU A 154 14.41 5.73 1.25
CA GLU A 154 15.85 5.69 1.01
C GLU A 154 16.58 6.72 1.87
N GLY A 155 17.65 6.28 2.54
CA GLY A 155 18.40 7.18 3.43
C GLY A 155 17.62 7.73 4.63
N GLY A 156 16.53 7.05 5.04
CA GLY A 156 15.63 7.53 6.09
C GLY A 156 14.57 8.52 5.62
N GLU A 157 14.51 8.80 4.32
CA GLU A 157 13.54 9.71 3.71
C GLU A 157 12.54 8.97 2.84
N SER A 158 11.27 9.36 2.92
CA SER A 158 10.18 8.82 2.11
C SER A 158 9.59 9.88 1.19
N GLU A 159 9.20 9.43 0.01
CA GLU A 159 8.42 10.20 -0.97
C GLU A 159 7.23 9.37 -1.43
N VAL A 160 6.14 10.04 -1.79
CA VAL A 160 5.03 9.46 -2.55
C VAL A 160 5.11 10.01 -3.97
N ARG A 161 5.16 9.11 -4.95
CA ARG A 161 5.42 9.46 -6.36
C ARG A 161 4.29 9.01 -7.25
N ARG A 162 3.88 9.88 -8.16
CA ARG A 162 3.12 9.50 -9.34
C ARG A 162 4.08 9.16 -10.47
N VAL A 163 3.87 8.02 -11.07
CA VAL A 163 4.70 7.56 -12.17
C VAL A 163 3.87 7.20 -13.38
N ASP A 164 4.48 7.30 -14.55
CA ASP A 164 3.90 6.78 -15.77
C ASP A 164 3.90 5.23 -15.70
N PRO A 165 2.75 4.57 -15.84
CA PRO A 165 2.66 3.12 -15.67
C PRO A 165 3.28 2.31 -16.81
N GLU A 166 3.69 2.96 -17.91
CA GLU A 166 4.38 2.31 -19.02
C GLU A 166 5.89 2.42 -18.93
N SER A 167 6.39 3.61 -18.59
CA SER A 167 7.82 3.90 -18.57
C SER A 167 8.44 3.90 -17.18
N GLY A 168 7.64 4.08 -16.13
CA GLY A 168 8.13 4.32 -14.77
C GLY A 168 8.68 5.74 -14.55
N GLU A 169 8.54 6.64 -15.53
CA GLU A 169 8.96 8.03 -15.38
C GLU A 169 8.24 8.71 -14.21
N VAL A 170 8.99 9.40 -13.36
CA VAL A 170 8.43 10.15 -12.23
C VAL A 170 7.81 11.46 -12.72
N LEU A 171 6.51 11.58 -12.61
CA LEU A 171 5.72 12.74 -13.03
C LEU A 171 5.52 13.76 -11.91
N GLU A 172 5.39 13.27 -10.67
CA GLU A 172 5.12 14.08 -9.48
C GLU A 172 5.73 13.45 -8.23
N ARG A 173 6.16 14.28 -7.27
CA ARG A 173 6.68 13.85 -5.96
C ARG A 173 6.04 14.62 -4.83
N ILE A 174 5.68 13.92 -3.77
CA ILE A 174 5.28 14.47 -2.48
C ILE A 174 6.34 14.05 -1.47
N GLU A 175 7.03 15.00 -0.87
CA GLU A 175 8.12 14.73 0.08
C GLU A 175 7.55 14.64 1.50
N MET A 176 7.80 13.51 2.16
CA MET A 176 7.42 13.34 3.56
C MET A 176 8.35 14.13 4.47
N PRO A 177 7.89 14.58 5.64
CA PRO A 177 8.76 15.21 6.63
C PRO A 177 9.90 14.27 7.03
N THR A 178 11.04 14.84 7.40
CA THR A 178 12.21 14.08 7.88
C THR A 178 11.81 13.12 8.99
N GLY A 179 12.22 11.85 8.86
CA GLY A 179 11.94 10.79 9.83
C GLY A 179 10.53 10.19 9.74
N VAL A 180 9.70 10.64 8.80
CA VAL A 180 8.37 10.07 8.57
C VAL A 180 8.45 9.09 7.39
N GLY A 181 8.47 7.80 7.70
CA GLY A 181 8.48 6.72 6.71
C GLY A 181 7.09 6.37 6.21
N VAL A 182 7.03 5.85 4.99
CA VAL A 182 5.82 5.28 4.38
C VAL A 182 6.09 3.82 4.04
N SER A 183 5.39 2.90 4.71
CA SER A 183 5.51 1.45 4.51
C SER A 183 4.43 0.88 3.60
N GLY A 184 3.28 1.51 3.56
CA GLY A 184 2.15 1.15 2.72
C GLY A 184 1.44 2.39 2.21
N LEU A 185 0.71 2.27 1.13
CA LEU A 185 0.04 3.40 0.46
C LEU A 185 -1.28 2.95 -0.15
N GLU A 186 -2.34 3.71 0.13
CA GLU A 186 -3.63 3.51 -0.53
C GLU A 186 -4.37 4.85 -0.69
N SER A 187 -5.05 5.01 -1.80
CA SER A 187 -5.95 6.15 -2.02
C SER A 187 -7.33 5.89 -1.41
N ASP A 188 -7.97 6.93 -0.89
CA ASP A 188 -9.39 6.88 -0.52
C ASP A 188 -10.35 7.03 -1.73
N GLY A 189 -9.80 7.09 -2.94
CA GLY A 189 -10.53 7.38 -4.17
C GLY A 189 -10.84 8.86 -4.37
N GLY A 190 -10.51 9.70 -3.40
CA GLY A 190 -10.74 11.15 -3.39
C GLY A 190 -9.44 11.95 -3.30
N ASP A 191 -9.35 12.78 -2.29
CA ASP A 191 -8.27 13.74 -2.11
C ASP A 191 -7.22 13.34 -1.06
N ARG A 192 -7.23 12.07 -0.60
CA ARG A 192 -6.30 11.58 0.43
C ARG A 192 -5.63 10.27 0.03
N PHE A 193 -4.40 10.13 0.51
CA PHE A 193 -3.71 8.87 0.66
C PHE A 193 -3.68 8.45 2.12
N PHE A 194 -3.93 7.18 2.39
CA PHE A 194 -3.59 6.54 3.65
C PHE A 194 -2.20 5.94 3.53
N CYS A 195 -1.33 6.25 4.48
CA CYS A 195 0.05 5.83 4.51
C CYS A 195 0.32 5.03 5.78
N GLY A 196 0.83 3.81 5.63
CA GLY A 196 1.36 3.05 6.75
C GLY A 196 2.65 3.68 7.24
N GLY A 197 2.82 3.79 8.54
CA GLY A 197 3.95 4.48 9.17
C GLY A 197 5.07 3.56 9.65
N GLY A 198 5.07 2.28 9.26
CA GLY A 198 6.13 1.35 9.64
C GLY A 198 6.30 1.22 11.15
N LYS A 199 7.52 1.39 11.63
CA LYS A 199 7.88 1.28 13.06
C LYS A 199 7.23 2.33 13.97
N SER A 200 6.64 3.38 13.42
CA SER A 200 5.87 4.33 14.23
C SER A 200 4.58 3.73 14.80
N GLY A 201 4.11 2.62 14.24
CA GLY A 201 2.84 1.99 14.59
C GLY A 201 1.62 2.82 14.20
N LYS A 202 1.79 3.82 13.33
CA LYS A 202 0.75 4.76 12.92
C LYS A 202 0.26 4.52 11.50
N VAL A 203 -0.94 5.00 11.23
CA VAL A 203 -1.46 5.25 9.88
C VAL A 203 -1.65 6.76 9.73
N ARG A 204 -1.26 7.34 8.61
CA ARG A 204 -1.38 8.77 8.33
C ARG A 204 -2.25 9.00 7.10
N ALA A 205 -3.10 10.03 7.18
CA ALA A 205 -3.80 10.55 6.01
C ALA A 205 -3.00 11.74 5.46
N VAL A 206 -2.63 11.65 4.20
CA VAL A 206 -1.86 12.67 3.47
C VAL A 206 -2.69 13.18 2.31
N ARG A 207 -2.75 14.49 2.12
CA ARG A 207 -3.51 15.07 1.02
C ARG A 207 -2.93 14.69 -0.34
N ARG A 208 -3.78 14.16 -1.21
CA ARG A 208 -3.43 13.94 -2.61
C ARG A 208 -3.47 15.30 -3.34
N PRO A 209 -2.45 15.67 -4.11
CA PRO A 209 -2.46 16.90 -4.87
C PRO A 209 -3.62 16.93 -5.86
N LYS A 210 -4.26 18.07 -5.99
CA LYS A 210 -5.32 18.27 -7.00
C LYS A 210 -4.71 18.19 -8.39
N ARG A 211 -5.44 17.53 -9.29
CA ARG A 211 -5.13 17.63 -10.73
C ARG A 211 -5.25 19.09 -11.15
N SER A 212 -4.23 19.60 -11.79
CA SER A 212 -4.23 20.91 -12.44
C SER A 212 -4.92 20.82 -13.80
#